data_8e1519f0cb3f59199f4c6a4dbea63193
#
_entry.id   8e1519f0cb3f59199f4c6a4dbea63193
#
_cell.length_a   1.000
_cell.length_b   1.000
_cell.length_c   1.000
_cell.angle_alpha   90.00
_cell.angle_beta   90.00
_cell.angle_gamma   90.00
#
_symmetry.space_group_name_H-M   'P 1'
#
loop_
_entity.id
_entity.type
_entity.pdbx_description
1 polymer ?
#
loop_
_entity_poly.entity_id
_entity_poly.type
_entity_poly.pdbx_seq_one_letter_code
_entity_poly.pdbx_strand_id
1 'polypeptide(L)'
;MTPKIDIGPKIREIRLQKGLKLKDVAKETGLSISLISQVENNNTSPSLSTLIKLANYLGTDTSFFLENPAKKKSATVCHKKDRKFWTSNDKKIFFELLNPSLRSKKMEIVFATVKRFETPPEKYTHEGEEFGLVLKGQIQVEVDDESYVLNEGDTIYFKSTLPHAIYGIAPGDSEIIWVTSPPIKIL
;
A
#
# COMPACT_ATOMS: atom_id res chain seq x y z
N MET A 1 -25.33 -22.04 -5.95
CA MET A 1 -24.29 -22.05 -7.00
C MET A 1 -23.08 -21.29 -6.48
N THR A 2 -21.93 -21.94 -6.37
CA THR A 2 -20.66 -21.30 -6.00
C THR A 2 -20.26 -20.38 -7.17
N PRO A 3 -19.96 -19.10 -6.93
CA PRO A 3 -19.54 -18.19 -8.00
C PRO A 3 -18.26 -18.71 -8.63
N LYS A 4 -18.26 -18.92 -9.94
CA LYS A 4 -17.07 -19.30 -10.70
C LYS A 4 -16.13 -18.10 -10.73
N ILE A 5 -14.97 -18.22 -10.09
CA ILE A 5 -13.94 -17.16 -10.11
C ILE A 5 -13.17 -17.34 -11.43
N ASP A 6 -13.26 -16.35 -12.31
CA ASP A 6 -12.54 -16.36 -13.59
C ASP A 6 -11.08 -15.89 -13.39
N ILE A 7 -10.23 -16.82 -13.00
CA ILE A 7 -8.78 -16.55 -12.72
C ILE A 7 -8.02 -16.36 -14.02
N GLY A 8 -8.29 -17.16 -15.03
CA GLY A 8 -7.52 -17.19 -16.29
C GLY A 8 -7.49 -15.86 -17.03
N PRO A 9 -8.64 -15.21 -17.31
CA PRO A 9 -8.67 -13.91 -17.97
C PRO A 9 -7.87 -12.83 -17.25
N LYS A 10 -7.83 -12.85 -15.92
CA LYS A 10 -7.04 -11.89 -15.13
C LYS A 10 -5.53 -12.10 -15.27
N ILE A 11 -5.09 -13.37 -15.26
CA ILE A 11 -3.68 -13.71 -15.51
C ILE A 11 -3.27 -13.22 -16.89
N ARG A 12 -4.10 -13.49 -17.90
CA ARG A 12 -3.88 -13.06 -19.30
C ARG A 12 -3.81 -11.53 -19.41
N GLU A 13 -4.74 -10.82 -18.76
CA GLU A 13 -4.77 -9.36 -18.76
C GLU A 13 -3.48 -8.75 -18.24
N ILE A 14 -3.01 -9.17 -17.04
CA ILE A 14 -1.76 -8.66 -16.47
C ILE A 14 -0.56 -9.00 -17.35
N ARG A 15 -0.49 -10.23 -17.85
CA ARG A 15 0.59 -10.62 -18.76
C ARG A 15 0.66 -9.71 -19.99
N LEU A 16 -0.48 -9.44 -20.63
CA LEU A 16 -0.56 -8.56 -21.81
C LEU A 16 -0.24 -7.10 -21.46
N GLN A 17 -0.70 -6.58 -20.34
CA GLN A 17 -0.37 -5.24 -19.86
C GLN A 17 1.13 -5.04 -19.66
N LYS A 18 1.85 -6.12 -19.28
CA LYS A 18 3.32 -6.13 -19.15
C LYS A 18 4.05 -6.46 -20.46
N GLY A 19 3.35 -6.63 -21.59
CA GLY A 19 3.95 -6.97 -22.88
C GLY A 19 4.59 -8.37 -22.95
N LEU A 20 4.28 -9.27 -22.00
CA LEU A 20 4.90 -10.58 -21.88
C LEU A 20 4.22 -11.60 -22.83
N LYS A 21 5.02 -12.46 -23.44
CA LYS A 21 4.56 -13.62 -24.21
C LYS A 21 4.44 -14.84 -23.27
N LEU A 22 3.62 -15.83 -23.65
CA LEU A 22 3.49 -17.08 -22.89
C LEU A 22 4.86 -17.78 -22.62
N LYS A 23 5.76 -17.73 -23.61
CA LYS A 23 7.11 -18.30 -23.48
C LYS A 23 7.95 -17.62 -22.40
N ASP A 24 7.76 -16.33 -22.20
CA ASP A 24 8.53 -15.57 -21.19
C ASP A 24 8.08 -15.97 -19.79
N VAL A 25 6.76 -16.08 -19.59
CA VAL A 25 6.16 -16.56 -18.33
C VAL A 25 6.58 -18.02 -18.06
N ALA A 26 6.55 -18.88 -19.07
CA ALA A 26 6.91 -20.30 -18.94
C ALA A 26 8.39 -20.46 -18.49
N LYS A 27 9.29 -19.69 -19.11
CA LYS A 27 10.73 -19.72 -18.80
C LYS A 27 11.00 -19.36 -17.33
N GLU A 28 10.40 -18.28 -16.85
CA GLU A 28 10.68 -17.73 -15.52
C GLU A 28 9.94 -18.47 -14.39
N THR A 29 8.75 -19.01 -14.66
CA THR A 29 7.96 -19.75 -13.66
C THR A 29 8.27 -21.25 -13.59
N GLY A 30 8.95 -21.79 -14.62
CA GLY A 30 9.14 -23.24 -14.79
C GLY A 30 7.86 -23.99 -15.12
N LEU A 31 6.81 -23.31 -15.58
CA LEU A 31 5.55 -23.91 -16.03
C LEU A 31 5.58 -24.16 -17.54
N SER A 32 4.85 -25.16 -18.04
CA SER A 32 4.75 -25.37 -19.48
C SER A 32 3.87 -24.30 -20.13
N ILE A 33 4.20 -23.91 -21.36
CA ILE A 33 3.40 -22.98 -22.17
C ILE A 33 1.95 -23.48 -22.29
N SER A 34 1.77 -24.79 -22.49
CA SER A 34 0.46 -25.41 -22.56
C SER A 34 -0.37 -25.22 -21.30
N LEU A 35 0.25 -25.43 -20.11
CA LEU A 35 -0.43 -25.24 -18.83
C LEU A 35 -0.86 -23.77 -18.66
N ILE A 36 0.03 -22.83 -18.92
CA ILE A 36 -0.30 -21.39 -18.78
C ILE A 36 -1.44 -21.02 -19.73
N SER A 37 -1.38 -21.48 -20.98
CA SER A 37 -2.45 -21.24 -21.95
C SER A 37 -3.79 -21.83 -21.53
N GLN A 38 -3.79 -23.06 -20.98
CA GLN A 38 -5.02 -23.70 -20.49
C GLN A 38 -5.61 -22.96 -19.30
N VAL A 39 -4.74 -22.49 -18.38
CA VAL A 39 -5.16 -21.68 -17.22
C VAL A 39 -5.74 -20.34 -17.70
N GLU A 40 -5.08 -19.63 -18.59
CA GLU A 40 -5.54 -18.32 -19.11
C GLU A 40 -6.89 -18.41 -19.81
N ASN A 41 -7.19 -19.53 -20.45
CA ASN A 41 -8.45 -19.79 -21.15
C ASN A 41 -9.52 -20.47 -20.24
N ASN A 42 -9.26 -20.61 -18.93
CA ASN A 42 -10.12 -21.32 -17.96
C ASN A 42 -10.42 -22.80 -18.35
N ASN A 43 -9.57 -23.42 -19.16
CA ASN A 43 -9.69 -24.84 -19.53
C ASN A 43 -9.21 -25.75 -18.39
N THR A 44 -8.39 -25.22 -17.48
CA THR A 44 -7.98 -25.90 -16.25
C THR A 44 -7.85 -24.91 -15.10
N SER A 45 -8.09 -25.38 -13.89
CA SER A 45 -7.87 -24.57 -12.67
C SER A 45 -6.43 -24.73 -12.22
N PRO A 46 -5.70 -23.62 -11.96
CA PRO A 46 -4.35 -23.72 -11.44
C PRO A 46 -4.36 -24.25 -10.00
N SER A 47 -3.34 -25.04 -9.65
CA SER A 47 -3.09 -25.34 -8.24
C SER A 47 -2.67 -24.05 -7.50
N LEU A 48 -2.77 -24.06 -6.17
CA LEU A 48 -2.32 -22.92 -5.37
C LEU A 48 -0.84 -22.58 -5.63
N SER A 49 0.00 -23.60 -5.75
CA SER A 49 1.44 -23.40 -6.05
C SER A 49 1.65 -22.80 -7.44
N THR A 50 0.88 -23.22 -8.45
CA THR A 50 0.91 -22.63 -9.78
C THR A 50 0.48 -21.15 -9.74
N LEU A 51 -0.58 -20.86 -8.98
CA LEU A 51 -1.10 -19.49 -8.86
C LEU A 51 -0.10 -18.57 -8.16
N ILE A 52 0.58 -19.05 -7.11
CA ILE A 52 1.63 -18.29 -6.41
C ILE A 52 2.80 -17.98 -7.36
N LYS A 53 3.28 -18.96 -8.15
CA LYS A 53 4.37 -18.74 -9.12
C LYS A 53 4.01 -17.69 -10.15
N LEU A 54 2.78 -17.75 -10.70
CA LEU A 54 2.29 -16.77 -11.66
C LEU A 54 2.15 -15.38 -11.02
N ALA A 55 1.60 -15.29 -9.82
CA ALA A 55 1.45 -14.03 -9.09
C ALA A 55 2.79 -13.35 -8.84
N ASN A 56 3.77 -14.10 -8.32
CA ASN A 56 5.11 -13.57 -8.04
C ASN A 56 5.79 -13.04 -9.30
N TYR A 57 5.79 -13.81 -10.39
CA TYR A 57 6.41 -13.36 -11.63
C TYR A 57 5.68 -12.17 -12.27
N LEU A 58 4.36 -12.17 -12.22
CA LEU A 58 3.55 -11.06 -12.71
C LEU A 58 3.53 -9.84 -11.77
N GLY A 59 4.22 -9.92 -10.62
CA GLY A 59 4.32 -8.79 -9.67
C GLY A 59 2.96 -8.39 -9.08
N THR A 60 2.12 -9.38 -8.78
CA THR A 60 0.80 -9.18 -8.18
C THR A 60 0.58 -10.11 -6.99
N ASP A 61 -0.42 -9.81 -6.18
CA ASP A 61 -0.81 -10.69 -5.06
C ASP A 61 -1.71 -11.82 -5.59
N THR A 62 -1.53 -13.03 -5.07
CA THR A 62 -2.36 -14.20 -5.41
C THR A 62 -3.86 -13.92 -5.18
N SER A 63 -4.19 -13.13 -4.17
CA SER A 63 -5.56 -12.74 -3.85
C SER A 63 -6.22 -11.91 -4.96
N PHE A 64 -5.46 -11.18 -5.77
CA PHE A 64 -5.98 -10.44 -6.92
C PHE A 64 -6.70 -11.36 -7.90
N PHE A 65 -6.15 -12.54 -8.15
CA PHE A 65 -6.76 -13.51 -9.05
C PHE A 65 -8.04 -14.14 -8.48
N LEU A 66 -8.12 -14.24 -7.15
CA LEU A 66 -9.26 -14.84 -6.44
C LEU A 66 -10.41 -13.85 -6.19
N GLU A 67 -10.21 -12.57 -6.44
CA GLU A 67 -11.27 -11.57 -6.28
C GLU A 67 -12.39 -11.77 -7.30
N ASN A 68 -13.64 -11.70 -6.85
CA ASN A 68 -14.79 -11.72 -7.74
C ASN A 68 -15.00 -10.31 -8.34
N PRO A 69 -14.86 -10.11 -9.68
CA PRO A 69 -15.07 -8.81 -10.29
C PRO A 69 -16.49 -8.25 -10.08
N ALA A 70 -17.48 -9.12 -9.87
CA ALA A 70 -18.85 -8.72 -9.56
C ALA A 70 -19.00 -8.07 -8.17
N LYS A 71 -17.96 -8.14 -7.31
CA LYS A 71 -17.90 -7.50 -6.00
C LYS A 71 -16.93 -6.30 -5.96
N LYS A 72 -16.61 -5.67 -7.08
CA LYS A 72 -15.93 -4.37 -7.05
C LYS A 72 -16.83 -3.38 -6.31
N LYS A 73 -16.60 -3.23 -5.01
CA LYS A 73 -17.23 -2.16 -4.25
C LYS A 73 -16.71 -0.84 -4.83
N SER A 74 -17.60 0.00 -5.29
CA SER A 74 -17.27 1.35 -5.76
C SER A 74 -16.72 2.24 -4.65
N ALA A 75 -16.97 1.85 -3.39
CA ALA A 75 -16.49 2.52 -2.19
C ALA A 75 -16.19 1.51 -1.09
N THR A 76 -15.27 1.87 -0.21
CA THR A 76 -14.93 1.10 0.99
C THR A 76 -15.13 1.98 2.21
N VAL A 77 -15.84 1.46 3.20
CA VAL A 77 -16.00 2.10 4.52
C VAL A 77 -15.11 1.36 5.51
N CYS A 78 -14.32 2.10 6.26
CA CYS A 78 -13.56 1.58 7.40
C CYS A 78 -14.15 2.18 8.68
N HIS A 79 -14.83 1.36 9.46
CA HIS A 79 -15.31 1.80 10.76
C HIS A 79 -14.15 1.87 11.77
N LYS A 80 -14.24 2.77 12.75
CA LYS A 80 -13.19 2.99 13.76
C LYS A 80 -12.76 1.68 14.43
N LYS A 81 -13.71 0.80 14.76
CA LYS A 81 -13.46 -0.52 15.37
C LYS A 81 -12.69 -1.51 14.48
N ASP A 82 -12.64 -1.27 13.18
CA ASP A 82 -12.01 -2.16 12.19
C ASP A 82 -10.64 -1.64 11.73
N ARG A 83 -10.16 -0.53 12.30
CA ARG A 83 -8.85 0.04 12.00
C ARG A 83 -7.75 -0.88 12.51
N LYS A 84 -6.66 -0.97 11.77
CA LYS A 84 -5.43 -1.64 12.21
C LYS A 84 -4.54 -0.62 12.90
N PHE A 85 -3.85 -1.08 13.94
CA PHE A 85 -2.98 -0.25 14.76
C PHE A 85 -1.57 -0.79 14.74
N TRP A 86 -0.59 0.10 14.75
CA TRP A 86 0.81 -0.20 15.03
C TRP A 86 1.51 1.01 15.63
N THR A 87 2.73 0.84 16.08
CA THR A 87 3.54 1.92 16.65
C THR A 87 4.90 1.96 15.96
N SER A 88 5.53 3.12 15.94
CA SER A 88 6.95 3.26 15.59
C SER A 88 7.83 2.48 16.59
N ASN A 89 9.04 2.13 16.16
CA ASN A 89 9.98 1.35 16.99
C ASN A 89 10.30 2.06 18.32
N ASP A 90 10.38 3.37 18.32
CA ASP A 90 10.62 4.21 19.50
C ASP A 90 9.36 4.47 20.34
N LYS A 91 8.19 3.95 19.90
CA LYS A 91 6.88 4.11 20.54
C LYS A 91 6.45 5.56 20.72
N LYS A 92 6.91 6.45 19.84
CA LYS A 92 6.53 7.86 19.86
C LYS A 92 5.43 8.20 18.86
N ILE A 93 5.21 7.37 17.84
CA ILE A 93 4.13 7.54 16.88
C ILE A 93 3.22 6.32 16.91
N PHE A 94 1.93 6.56 17.07
CA PHE A 94 0.87 5.54 17.08
C PHE A 94 0.02 5.73 15.83
N PHE A 95 -0.06 4.72 15.01
CA PHE A 95 -0.76 4.76 13.72
C PHE A 95 -2.06 3.98 13.75
N GLU A 96 -3.08 4.53 13.12
CA GLU A 96 -4.35 3.87 12.80
C GLU A 96 -4.56 3.88 11.28
N LEU A 97 -4.62 2.73 10.65
CA LEU A 97 -4.86 2.62 9.22
C LEU A 97 -6.32 2.90 8.89
N LEU A 98 -6.59 3.94 8.11
CA LEU A 98 -7.94 4.37 7.78
C LEU A 98 -8.53 3.64 6.56
N ASN A 99 -7.71 3.02 5.73
CA ASN A 99 -8.14 2.31 4.51
C ASN A 99 -7.61 0.86 4.41
N PRO A 100 -7.80 0.02 5.45
CA PRO A 100 -7.17 -1.31 5.53
C PRO A 100 -7.73 -2.32 4.51
N SER A 101 -8.98 -2.14 4.07
CA SER A 101 -9.71 -3.15 3.28
C SER A 101 -9.39 -3.11 1.77
N LEU A 102 -8.68 -2.11 1.30
CA LEU A 102 -8.31 -1.98 -0.11
C LEU A 102 -6.94 -2.59 -0.36
N ARG A 103 -6.91 -3.77 -1.00
CA ARG A 103 -5.66 -4.48 -1.29
C ARG A 103 -4.83 -3.83 -2.40
N SER A 104 -5.48 -3.28 -3.43
CA SER A 104 -4.84 -2.58 -4.55
C SER A 104 -4.98 -1.06 -4.44
N LYS A 105 -4.86 -0.55 -3.21
CA LYS A 105 -4.91 0.89 -2.96
C LYS A 105 -3.69 1.60 -3.57
N LYS A 106 -3.91 2.76 -4.15
CA LYS A 106 -2.84 3.62 -4.68
C LYS A 106 -2.25 4.55 -3.62
N MET A 107 -2.95 4.70 -2.50
CA MET A 107 -2.51 5.51 -1.37
C MET A 107 -2.78 4.79 -0.05
N GLU A 108 -2.00 5.08 0.94
CA GLU A 108 -2.24 4.70 2.32
C GLU A 108 -2.63 5.94 3.11
N ILE A 109 -3.66 5.81 3.93
CA ILE A 109 -4.17 6.91 4.75
C ILE A 109 -4.13 6.45 6.20
N VAL A 110 -3.38 7.18 7.01
CA VAL A 110 -3.27 6.92 8.44
C VAL A 110 -3.72 8.13 9.26
N PHE A 111 -4.36 7.86 10.36
CA PHE A 111 -4.42 8.79 11.48
C PHE A 111 -3.24 8.46 12.38
N ALA A 112 -2.48 9.46 12.79
CA ALA A 112 -1.37 9.24 13.69
C ALA A 112 -1.44 10.18 14.90
N THR A 113 -1.14 9.59 16.07
CA THR A 113 -0.87 10.34 17.29
C THR A 113 0.64 10.40 17.47
N VAL A 114 1.19 11.60 17.48
CA VAL A 114 2.63 11.87 17.50
C VAL A 114 2.99 12.53 18.82
N LYS A 115 3.80 11.84 19.62
CA LYS A 115 4.35 12.40 20.84
C LYS A 115 5.46 13.38 20.56
N ARG A 116 5.81 14.21 21.54
CA ARG A 116 6.95 15.09 21.46
C ARG A 116 8.26 14.31 21.33
N PHE A 117 9.11 14.76 20.46
CA PHE A 117 10.49 14.31 20.33
C PHE A 117 11.44 15.34 20.95
N GLU A 118 12.39 14.86 21.73
CA GLU A 118 13.45 15.73 22.31
C GLU A 118 14.55 16.04 21.27
N THR A 119 14.76 15.11 20.36
CA THR A 119 15.71 15.23 19.25
C THR A 119 15.04 14.78 17.96
N PRO A 120 15.31 15.43 16.82
CA PRO A 120 14.77 14.99 15.52
C PRO A 120 15.13 13.53 15.24
N PRO A 121 14.21 12.74 14.69
CA PRO A 121 14.52 11.39 14.22
C PRO A 121 15.37 11.42 12.95
N GLU A 122 15.96 10.27 12.60
CA GLU A 122 16.68 10.12 11.33
C GLU A 122 15.73 10.33 10.14
N LYS A 123 16.23 11.03 9.11
CA LYS A 123 15.51 11.21 7.85
C LYS A 123 15.53 9.91 7.06
N TYR A 124 14.44 9.63 6.39
CA TYR A 124 14.29 8.48 5.49
C TYR A 124 13.78 8.94 4.12
N THR A 125 13.87 8.06 3.13
CA THR A 125 13.39 8.30 1.77
C THR A 125 12.64 7.09 1.25
N HIS A 126 11.67 7.32 0.39
CA HIS A 126 11.02 6.28 -0.40
C HIS A 126 10.41 6.86 -1.67
N GLU A 127 10.02 6.01 -2.58
CA GLU A 127 9.33 6.43 -3.80
C GLU A 127 7.94 6.98 -3.49
N GLY A 128 7.56 8.04 -4.22
CA GLY A 128 6.22 8.59 -4.18
C GLY A 128 6.11 9.99 -3.62
N GLU A 129 4.94 10.25 -3.07
CA GLU A 129 4.53 11.58 -2.59
C GLU A 129 3.79 11.43 -1.26
N GLU A 130 3.90 12.43 -0.42
CA GLU A 130 3.23 12.50 0.87
C GLU A 130 2.42 13.78 1.04
N PHE A 131 1.31 13.63 1.77
CA PHE A 131 0.47 14.73 2.20
C PHE A 131 0.19 14.59 3.69
N GLY A 132 0.31 15.70 4.43
CA GLY A 132 -0.01 15.79 5.84
C GLY A 132 -1.02 16.88 6.14
N LEU A 133 -1.90 16.63 7.12
CA LEU A 133 -2.81 17.59 7.73
C LEU A 133 -2.72 17.47 9.25
N VAL A 134 -2.45 18.57 9.94
CA VAL A 134 -2.44 18.63 11.41
C VAL A 134 -3.88 18.85 11.90
N LEU A 135 -4.39 17.90 12.68
CA LEU A 135 -5.73 17.98 13.28
C LEU A 135 -5.69 18.61 14.66
N LYS A 136 -4.57 18.46 15.38
CA LYS A 136 -4.38 18.97 16.73
C LYS A 136 -2.91 19.07 17.06
N GLY A 137 -2.54 20.07 17.85
CA GLY A 137 -1.15 20.24 18.33
C GLY A 137 -0.24 20.87 17.29
N GLN A 138 1.02 20.47 17.31
CA GLN A 138 2.07 21.05 16.47
C GLN A 138 3.11 20.00 16.13
N ILE A 139 3.48 19.91 14.87
CA ILE A 139 4.52 19.02 14.38
C ILE A 139 5.61 19.82 13.65
N GLN A 140 6.78 19.23 13.56
CA GLN A 140 7.83 19.67 12.66
C GLN A 140 8.01 18.62 11.56
N VAL A 141 8.14 19.10 10.33
CA VAL A 141 8.44 18.28 9.16
C VAL A 141 9.74 18.82 8.56
N GLU A 142 10.72 17.96 8.42
CA GLU A 142 11.96 18.26 7.70
C GLU A 142 11.90 17.60 6.33
N VAL A 143 12.18 18.36 5.28
CA VAL A 143 12.27 17.86 3.90
C VAL A 143 13.53 18.43 3.28
N ASP A 144 14.43 17.56 2.87
CA ASP A 144 15.78 17.93 2.43
C ASP A 144 16.49 18.80 3.48
N ASP A 145 16.92 20.00 3.15
CA ASP A 145 17.57 20.93 4.08
C ASP A 145 16.59 21.94 4.71
N GLU A 146 15.30 21.84 4.41
CA GLU A 146 14.28 22.75 4.91
C GLU A 146 13.49 22.15 6.09
N SER A 147 13.03 23.03 6.97
CA SER A 147 12.28 22.66 8.17
C SER A 147 10.99 23.49 8.30
N TYR A 148 9.88 22.80 8.46
CA TYR A 148 8.55 23.39 8.49
C TYR A 148 7.86 23.09 9.81
N VAL A 149 7.42 24.12 10.52
CA VAL A 149 6.55 23.99 11.70
C VAL A 149 5.12 24.11 11.26
N LEU A 150 4.32 23.07 11.51
CA LEU A 150 2.91 23.00 11.15
C LEU A 150 2.04 23.04 12.40
N ASN A 151 1.07 23.94 12.42
CA ASN A 151 0.08 24.09 13.46
C ASN A 151 -1.23 23.40 13.07
N GLU A 152 -2.18 23.35 14.00
CA GLU A 152 -3.53 22.86 13.75
C GLU A 152 -4.17 23.53 12.52
N GLY A 153 -4.66 22.72 11.57
CA GLY A 153 -5.22 23.15 10.30
C GLY A 153 -4.22 23.28 9.16
N ASP A 154 -2.92 23.31 9.44
CA ASP A 154 -1.91 23.42 8.40
C ASP A 154 -1.73 22.11 7.65
N THR A 155 -1.31 22.21 6.39
CA THR A 155 -1.02 21.08 5.52
C THR A 155 0.35 21.17 4.91
N ILE A 156 0.91 20.02 4.54
CA ILE A 156 2.15 19.91 3.77
C ILE A 156 1.98 18.87 2.67
N TYR A 157 2.69 19.09 1.56
CA TYR A 157 2.79 18.14 0.47
C TYR A 157 4.21 18.18 -0.09
N PHE A 158 4.83 17.00 -0.29
CA PHE A 158 6.17 16.89 -0.83
C PHE A 158 6.43 15.55 -1.52
N LYS A 159 7.52 15.48 -2.26
CA LYS A 159 8.01 14.22 -2.87
C LYS A 159 8.83 13.45 -1.84
N SER A 160 8.44 12.23 -1.57
CA SER A 160 9.07 11.35 -0.56
C SER A 160 10.46 10.83 -0.98
N THR A 161 10.88 11.12 -2.22
CA THR A 161 12.26 10.87 -2.68
C THR A 161 13.27 11.80 -2.05
N LEU A 162 12.83 12.94 -1.49
CA LEU A 162 13.66 13.82 -0.67
C LEU A 162 13.80 13.26 0.74
N PRO A 163 14.99 13.36 1.38
CA PRO A 163 15.16 12.95 2.77
C PRO A 163 14.22 13.74 3.68
N HIS A 164 13.40 13.04 4.46
CA HIS A 164 12.39 13.69 5.29
C HIS A 164 12.22 13.02 6.65
N ALA A 165 11.72 13.79 7.61
CA ALA A 165 11.38 13.34 8.95
C ALA A 165 10.17 14.10 9.49
N ILE A 166 9.37 13.45 10.33
CA ILE A 166 8.14 13.99 10.91
C ILE A 166 8.15 13.70 12.39
N TYR A 167 7.94 14.72 13.22
CA TYR A 167 7.94 14.57 14.66
C TYR A 167 7.13 15.64 15.38
N GLY A 168 6.61 15.29 16.56
CA GLY A 168 5.86 16.20 17.42
C GLY A 168 6.78 17.15 18.18
N ILE A 169 6.40 18.43 18.27
CA ILE A 169 7.10 19.46 19.04
C ILE A 169 6.23 20.11 20.11
N ALA A 170 4.91 19.88 20.07
CA ALA A 170 3.99 20.35 21.11
C ALA A 170 4.32 19.73 22.49
N PRO A 171 3.98 20.41 23.60
CA PRO A 171 4.11 19.83 24.93
C PRO A 171 3.25 18.55 25.16
N GLY A 172 2.13 18.42 24.44
CA GLY A 172 1.25 17.25 24.44
C GLY A 172 1.31 16.47 23.13
N ASP A 173 0.45 15.47 23.01
CA ASP A 173 0.34 14.67 21.80
C ASP A 173 -0.28 15.50 20.65
N SER A 174 0.29 15.39 19.47
CA SER A 174 -0.26 15.94 18.22
C SER A 174 -1.02 14.87 17.45
N GLU A 175 -2.06 15.25 16.73
CA GLU A 175 -2.90 14.35 15.93
C GLU A 175 -2.84 14.81 14.46
N ILE A 176 -2.57 13.88 13.57
CA ILE A 176 -2.40 14.17 12.14
C ILE A 176 -3.13 13.14 11.28
N ILE A 177 -3.54 13.55 10.09
CA ILE A 177 -3.81 12.67 8.97
C ILE A 177 -2.59 12.69 8.06
N TRP A 178 -2.10 11.50 7.72
CA TRP A 178 -0.98 11.34 6.81
C TRP A 178 -1.34 10.42 5.67
N VAL A 179 -0.97 10.82 4.46
CA VAL A 179 -1.25 10.09 3.23
C VAL A 179 0.05 9.86 2.49
N THR A 180 0.30 8.61 2.10
CA THR A 180 1.44 8.22 1.26
C THR A 180 0.96 7.58 -0.03
N SER A 181 1.55 7.93 -1.15
CA SER A 181 1.25 7.34 -2.47
C SER A 181 2.54 7.11 -3.25
N PRO A 182 2.87 5.86 -3.65
CA PRO A 182 2.16 4.61 -3.33
C PRO A 182 2.25 4.24 -1.84
N PRO A 183 1.43 3.26 -1.38
CA PRO A 183 1.51 2.77 -0.02
C PRO A 183 2.91 2.27 0.32
N ILE A 184 3.45 2.70 1.45
CA ILE A 184 4.72 2.18 1.96
C ILE A 184 4.44 0.80 2.56
N LYS A 185 5.28 -0.19 2.26
CA LYS A 185 5.31 -1.42 3.03
C LYS A 185 6.03 -1.13 4.35
N ILE A 186 5.27 -0.63 5.31
CA ILE A 186 5.76 -0.57 6.69
C ILE A 186 5.71 -2.02 7.19
N LEU A 187 6.87 -2.65 7.20
CA LEU A 187 7.08 -3.99 7.77
C LEU A 187 7.16 -3.87 9.29
#